data_201ce2045cf69e28809e79dd6c987c79
#
_entry.id   201ce2045cf69e28809e79dd6c987c79
#
_cell.length_a   1.000
_cell.length_b   1.000
_cell.length_c   1.000
_cell.angle_alpha   90.00
_cell.angle_beta   90.00
_cell.angle_gamma   90.00
#
_symmetry.space_group_name_H-M   'P 1'
#
loop_
_entity.id
_entity.type
_entity.pdbx_description
1 polymer ?
#
loop_
_entity_poly.entity_id
_entity_poly.type
_entity_poly.pdbx_seq_one_letter_code
_entity_poly.pdbx_strand_id
1 'polypeptide(L)'
;MRILSTVLSLLVGILAVAGQEVDLIKYADFENWVTRNITESKLLGGNTKKVYEIAPEMVIDGNKVYSNMGGSPWATSNVMANVMGIVKASNAVFPDANPAGGRCCKLTTVIEKVKVLGIVNLQVLVSGSIYLGYNIEPIKNASNPYSKMEMGIPFTRRPSALRIDYKVHIPEGVSRVRATGSSRKDIPGKDNAEVYILLQRRWEDADGNIYAARVGTGRERYATSTDWIRNHDIKVLYGDISSHPDYKDYMGLIPDERSYYARNSKGKMVPVKEVKWDAPDAVPTHMLVMASSGCGVAFEGTPGMTLWVDN
;
A
#
# COMPACT_ATOMS: atom_id res chain seq x y z
N MET A 1 15.64 -72.40 -35.26
CA MET A 1 14.94 -71.17 -35.60
C MET A 1 14.52 -70.45 -34.28
N ARG A 2 15.34 -69.52 -33.81
CA ARG A 2 15.09 -68.80 -32.53
C ARG A 2 14.46 -67.48 -32.84
N ILE A 3 13.25 -67.26 -32.35
CA ILE A 3 12.53 -66.01 -32.44
C ILE A 3 12.98 -65.10 -31.32
N LEU A 4 13.61 -63.99 -31.63
CA LEU A 4 14.01 -62.95 -30.69
C LEU A 4 12.81 -61.99 -30.52
N SER A 5 12.18 -62.00 -29.35
CA SER A 5 11.16 -61.02 -29.00
C SER A 5 11.83 -59.77 -28.40
N THR A 6 11.80 -58.67 -29.12
CA THR A 6 12.25 -57.38 -28.64
C THR A 6 11.09 -56.70 -27.89
N VAL A 7 11.20 -56.57 -26.57
CA VAL A 7 10.27 -55.80 -25.75
C VAL A 7 10.71 -54.33 -25.79
N LEU A 8 9.89 -53.50 -26.45
CA LEU A 8 10.07 -52.04 -26.49
C LEU A 8 9.40 -51.46 -25.25
N SER A 9 10.19 -51.09 -24.23
CA SER A 9 9.70 -50.39 -23.05
C SER A 9 9.46 -48.93 -23.36
N LEU A 10 8.19 -48.56 -23.45
CA LEU A 10 7.76 -47.15 -23.58
C LEU A 10 7.89 -46.47 -22.20
N LEU A 11 8.92 -45.63 -22.03
CA LEU A 11 9.06 -44.76 -20.86
C LEU A 11 8.09 -43.55 -21.05
N VAL A 12 6.94 -43.61 -20.43
CA VAL A 12 6.04 -42.45 -20.30
C VAL A 12 6.59 -41.56 -19.21
N GLY A 13 7.31 -40.51 -19.59
CA GLY A 13 7.74 -39.46 -18.69
C GLY A 13 6.50 -38.65 -18.25
N ILE A 14 6.07 -38.86 -17.02
CA ILE A 14 5.05 -37.95 -16.40
C ILE A 14 5.78 -36.65 -16.12
N LEU A 15 5.59 -35.63 -16.97
CA LEU A 15 5.89 -34.27 -16.65
C LEU A 15 4.89 -33.82 -15.57
N ALA A 16 5.31 -33.86 -14.31
CA ALA A 16 4.60 -33.18 -13.24
C ALA A 16 4.68 -31.68 -13.54
N VAL A 17 3.61 -31.11 -14.07
CA VAL A 17 3.42 -29.66 -14.08
C VAL A 17 3.23 -29.30 -12.61
N ALA A 18 4.30 -28.79 -11.97
CA ALA A 18 4.17 -28.17 -10.66
C ALA A 18 3.23 -26.97 -10.83
N GLY A 19 1.97 -27.10 -10.40
CA GLY A 19 1.04 -25.99 -10.36
C GLY A 19 1.65 -24.87 -9.53
N GLN A 20 1.57 -23.64 -10.00
CA GLN A 20 2.00 -22.47 -9.25
C GLN A 20 1.14 -22.41 -7.97
N GLU A 21 1.76 -22.48 -6.80
CA GLU A 21 1.07 -22.31 -5.53
C GLU A 21 0.74 -20.81 -5.37
N VAL A 22 -0.54 -20.51 -5.11
CA VAL A 22 -1.03 -19.14 -4.91
C VAL A 22 -1.42 -18.95 -3.46
N ASP A 23 -0.78 -18.01 -2.80
CA ASP A 23 -1.10 -17.57 -1.46
C ASP A 23 -1.98 -16.33 -1.52
N LEU A 24 -3.22 -16.43 -1.08
CA LEU A 24 -4.13 -15.31 -1.03
C LEU A 24 -3.89 -14.46 0.22
N ILE A 25 -3.69 -13.16 0.04
CA ILE A 25 -3.74 -12.20 1.13
C ILE A 25 -5.21 -12.02 1.52
N LYS A 26 -5.54 -12.22 2.78
CA LYS A 26 -6.93 -12.10 3.26
C LYS A 26 -7.54 -10.76 2.87
N TYR A 27 -8.74 -10.75 2.30
CA TYR A 27 -9.46 -9.58 1.77
C TYR A 27 -8.78 -8.84 0.61
N ALA A 28 -7.84 -9.45 -0.12
CA ALA A 28 -7.25 -8.85 -1.31
C ALA A 28 -8.20 -8.86 -2.52
N ASP A 29 -9.29 -9.62 -2.45
CA ASP A 29 -10.41 -9.58 -3.38
C ASP A 29 -11.26 -8.31 -3.28
N PHE A 30 -11.01 -7.45 -2.30
CA PHE A 30 -11.69 -6.18 -2.04
C PHE A 30 -13.22 -6.22 -2.09
N GLU A 31 -13.83 -7.36 -1.83
CA GLU A 31 -15.29 -7.51 -1.78
C GLU A 31 -15.89 -7.00 -0.47
N ASN A 32 -15.11 -6.97 0.61
CA ASN A 32 -15.58 -6.70 1.96
C ASN A 32 -15.06 -5.36 2.48
N TRP A 33 -16.00 -4.48 2.90
CA TRP A 33 -15.69 -3.13 3.33
C TRP A 33 -16.43 -2.73 4.61
N VAL A 34 -15.71 -2.16 5.55
CA VAL A 34 -16.30 -1.39 6.65
C VAL A 34 -16.63 0.00 6.13
N THR A 35 -17.86 0.46 6.42
CA THR A 35 -18.27 1.85 6.19
C THR A 35 -18.34 2.57 7.53
N ARG A 36 -17.54 3.63 7.69
CA ARG A 36 -17.52 4.46 8.89
C ARG A 36 -18.23 5.78 8.58
N ASN A 37 -19.27 6.11 9.36
CA ASN A 37 -19.97 7.38 9.27
C ASN A 37 -19.35 8.37 10.24
N ILE A 38 -18.51 9.28 9.74
CA ILE A 38 -17.78 10.27 10.54
C ILE A 38 -18.41 11.64 10.35
N THR A 39 -18.90 12.24 11.43
CA THR A 39 -19.46 13.58 11.41
C THR A 39 -18.37 14.62 11.65
N GLU A 40 -18.06 15.41 10.65
CA GLU A 40 -17.11 16.51 10.76
C GLU A 40 -17.61 17.59 11.72
N SER A 41 -16.69 18.32 12.35
CA SER A 41 -17.05 19.41 13.27
C SER A 41 -17.92 20.46 12.61
N LYS A 42 -18.86 21.07 13.36
CA LYS A 42 -19.74 22.12 12.85
C LYS A 42 -18.99 23.29 12.18
N LEU A 43 -17.80 23.62 12.67
CA LEU A 43 -16.89 24.60 12.06
C LEU A 43 -16.47 24.23 10.62
N LEU A 44 -16.58 22.97 10.23
CA LEU A 44 -16.30 22.45 8.88
C LEU A 44 -17.59 22.15 8.09
N GLY A 45 -18.75 22.57 8.62
CA GLY A 45 -20.06 22.35 7.99
C GLY A 45 -20.88 21.24 8.64
N GLY A 46 -20.33 20.44 9.56
CA GLY A 46 -21.07 19.41 10.31
C GLY A 46 -21.55 18.23 9.47
N ASN A 47 -21.02 18.03 8.27
CA ASN A 47 -21.45 16.97 7.36
C ASN A 47 -20.93 15.62 7.81
N THR A 48 -21.73 14.57 7.60
CA THR A 48 -21.28 13.19 7.80
C THR A 48 -20.67 12.66 6.51
N LYS A 49 -19.44 12.18 6.60
CA LYS A 49 -18.72 11.54 5.51
C LYS A 49 -18.64 10.02 5.74
N LYS A 50 -18.77 9.27 4.65
CA LYS A 50 -18.48 7.83 4.65
C LYS A 50 -16.99 7.64 4.40
N VAL A 51 -16.34 6.92 5.30
CA VAL A 51 -14.93 6.53 5.22
C VAL A 51 -14.87 5.01 5.16
N TYR A 52 -14.03 4.46 4.32
CA TYR A 52 -14.01 3.05 4.00
C TYR A 52 -12.72 2.38 4.47
N GLU A 53 -12.85 1.15 5.00
CA GLU A 53 -11.72 0.30 5.37
C GLU A 53 -11.94 -1.11 4.81
N ILE A 54 -10.84 -1.81 4.52
CA ILE A 54 -10.87 -3.18 3.98
C ILE A 54 -10.93 -4.16 5.15
N ALA A 55 -12.11 -4.70 5.43
CA ALA A 55 -12.37 -5.65 6.52
C ALA A 55 -13.77 -6.25 6.36
N PRO A 56 -14.20 -7.22 7.19
CA PRO A 56 -15.55 -7.76 7.15
C PRO A 56 -16.62 -6.68 7.11
N GLU A 57 -17.63 -6.85 6.29
CA GLU A 57 -18.68 -5.86 6.06
C GLU A 57 -19.35 -5.42 7.37
N MET A 58 -19.30 -4.12 7.63
CA MET A 58 -19.81 -3.51 8.85
C MET A 58 -20.07 -2.02 8.65
N VAL A 59 -21.03 -1.48 9.38
CA VAL A 59 -21.25 -0.04 9.51
C VAL A 59 -20.87 0.41 10.92
N ILE A 60 -20.03 1.44 11.01
CA ILE A 60 -19.63 2.05 12.29
C ILE A 60 -20.10 3.49 12.30
N ASP A 61 -21.06 3.78 13.17
CA ASP A 61 -21.59 5.13 13.34
C ASP A 61 -20.84 5.90 14.44
N GLY A 62 -20.73 7.21 14.21
CA GLY A 62 -20.06 8.15 15.11
C GLY A 62 -18.54 8.20 14.93
N ASN A 63 -17.93 9.17 15.60
CA ASN A 63 -16.51 9.49 15.45
C ASN A 63 -15.62 8.53 16.28
N LYS A 64 -15.74 7.23 15.99
CA LYS A 64 -14.94 6.19 16.65
C LYS A 64 -13.61 5.99 15.94
N VAL A 65 -12.56 5.81 16.72
CA VAL A 65 -11.24 5.39 16.23
C VAL A 65 -11.37 4.03 15.58
N TYR A 66 -10.75 3.85 14.41
CA TYR A 66 -10.67 2.55 13.75
C TYR A 66 -9.38 1.82 14.09
N SER A 67 -9.45 0.54 14.23
CA SER A 67 -8.31 -0.34 14.50
C SER A 67 -8.56 -1.70 13.85
N ASN A 68 -8.17 -1.89 12.60
CA ASN A 68 -8.23 -3.09 11.76
C ASN A 68 -9.21 -4.18 12.26
N MET A 69 -10.47 -3.83 12.36
CA MET A 69 -11.52 -4.68 12.92
C MET A 69 -11.70 -5.95 12.07
N GLY A 70 -11.98 -7.08 12.75
CA GLY A 70 -12.17 -8.36 12.08
C GLY A 70 -10.90 -9.04 11.61
N GLY A 71 -9.73 -8.59 12.04
CA GLY A 71 -8.44 -9.20 11.74
C GLY A 71 -8.04 -9.05 10.27
N SER A 72 -8.44 -7.94 9.62
CA SER A 72 -7.92 -7.56 8.32
C SER A 72 -6.44 -7.20 8.43
N PRO A 73 -5.57 -7.66 7.52
CA PRO A 73 -4.18 -7.22 7.49
C PRO A 73 -4.00 -5.86 6.79
N TRP A 74 -5.08 -5.31 6.21
CA TRP A 74 -5.03 -4.09 5.41
C TRP A 74 -5.31 -2.83 6.24
N ALA A 75 -4.58 -1.78 5.93
CA ALA A 75 -4.87 -0.41 6.30
C ALA A 75 -5.00 0.46 5.05
N THR A 76 -5.69 1.58 5.19
CA THR A 76 -5.92 2.53 4.12
C THR A 76 -5.36 3.90 4.48
N SER A 77 -5.18 4.81 3.52
CA SER A 77 -4.89 6.22 3.79
C SER A 77 -6.13 7.02 4.23
N ASN A 78 -7.29 6.38 4.34
CA ASN A 78 -8.48 6.99 4.90
C ASN A 78 -8.30 7.16 6.41
N VAL A 79 -8.59 8.35 6.93
CA VAL A 79 -8.37 8.63 8.34
C VAL A 79 -9.38 9.61 8.91
N MET A 80 -9.63 9.47 10.21
CA MET A 80 -10.22 10.49 11.02
C MET A 80 -9.12 11.31 11.69
N ALA A 81 -9.09 12.61 11.44
CA ALA A 81 -8.25 13.53 12.16
C ALA A 81 -9.05 14.23 13.25
N ASN A 82 -8.42 14.46 14.41
CA ASN A 82 -8.95 15.30 15.48
C ASN A 82 -7.83 16.22 15.96
N VAL A 83 -7.79 17.41 15.39
CA VAL A 83 -6.76 18.41 15.68
C VAL A 83 -7.41 19.51 16.54
N MET A 84 -6.98 19.63 17.79
CA MET A 84 -7.52 20.61 18.75
C MET A 84 -9.05 20.55 18.88
N GLY A 85 -9.63 19.34 18.88
CA GLY A 85 -11.08 19.14 18.96
C GLY A 85 -11.84 19.29 17.63
N ILE A 86 -11.17 19.66 16.56
CA ILE A 86 -11.77 19.76 15.23
C ILE A 86 -11.64 18.42 14.52
N VAL A 87 -12.77 17.75 14.33
CA VAL A 87 -12.85 16.47 13.61
C VAL A 87 -12.96 16.72 12.11
N LYS A 88 -12.10 16.05 11.35
CA LYS A 88 -12.09 16.02 9.87
C LYS A 88 -11.91 14.59 9.39
N ALA A 89 -12.68 14.20 8.38
CA ALA A 89 -12.50 12.94 7.68
C ALA A 89 -11.75 13.15 6.36
N SER A 90 -10.75 12.34 6.09
CA SER A 90 -10.06 12.24 4.80
C SER A 90 -10.37 10.91 4.14
N ASN A 91 -10.71 10.92 2.87
CA ASN A 91 -11.15 9.74 2.13
C ASN A 91 -10.57 9.76 0.72
N ALA A 92 -9.61 8.90 0.47
CA ALA A 92 -8.89 8.76 -0.80
C ALA A 92 -8.93 7.32 -1.33
N VAL A 93 -9.54 6.41 -0.56
CA VAL A 93 -9.69 4.98 -0.86
C VAL A 93 -11.16 4.62 -0.82
N PHE A 94 -11.65 3.94 -1.85
CA PHE A 94 -13.07 3.64 -2.02
C PHE A 94 -13.28 2.22 -2.56
N PRO A 95 -14.38 1.54 -2.17
CA PRO A 95 -14.91 0.46 -2.98
C PRO A 95 -15.42 1.02 -4.32
N ASP A 96 -15.12 0.34 -5.42
CA ASP A 96 -15.65 0.67 -6.74
C ASP A 96 -16.11 -0.61 -7.45
N ALA A 97 -16.93 -0.49 -8.49
CA ALA A 97 -17.39 -1.64 -9.26
C ALA A 97 -16.26 -2.16 -10.17
N ASN A 98 -16.03 -3.47 -10.14
CA ASN A 98 -15.17 -4.13 -11.11
C ASN A 98 -15.99 -4.53 -12.34
N PRO A 99 -15.61 -4.14 -13.58
CA PRO A 99 -16.35 -4.54 -14.78
C PRO A 99 -16.45 -6.04 -15.01
N ALA A 100 -15.54 -6.83 -14.42
CA ALA A 100 -15.60 -8.29 -14.48
C ALA A 100 -16.57 -8.91 -13.45
N GLY A 101 -17.19 -8.09 -12.61
CA GLY A 101 -18.10 -8.47 -11.52
C GLY A 101 -17.49 -8.17 -10.16
N GLY A 102 -18.35 -7.96 -9.15
CA GLY A 102 -17.91 -7.65 -7.79
C GLY A 102 -17.36 -6.24 -7.61
N ARG A 103 -16.47 -6.09 -6.64
CA ARG A 103 -15.83 -4.82 -6.25
C ARG A 103 -14.33 -4.86 -6.50
N CYS A 104 -13.74 -3.68 -6.53
CA CYS A 104 -12.29 -3.47 -6.54
C CYS A 104 -11.93 -2.31 -5.60
N CYS A 105 -10.68 -2.14 -5.30
CA CYS A 105 -10.18 -1.02 -4.52
C CYS A 105 -9.77 0.14 -5.42
N LYS A 106 -10.40 1.31 -5.26
CA LYS A 106 -10.07 2.54 -5.97
C LYS A 106 -9.27 3.48 -5.08
N LEU A 107 -8.10 3.84 -5.51
CA LEU A 107 -7.15 4.73 -4.85
C LEU A 107 -7.06 6.02 -5.65
N THR A 108 -7.39 7.18 -5.06
CA THR A 108 -7.38 8.45 -5.79
C THR A 108 -6.58 9.50 -5.04
N THR A 109 -5.72 10.24 -5.73
CA THR A 109 -5.03 11.40 -5.17
C THR A 109 -5.99 12.58 -5.09
N VAL A 110 -6.23 13.07 -3.87
CA VAL A 110 -7.18 14.13 -3.58
C VAL A 110 -6.52 15.32 -2.88
N ILE A 111 -7.12 16.51 -2.99
CA ILE A 111 -6.78 17.65 -2.14
C ILE A 111 -7.87 17.82 -1.10
N GLU A 112 -7.55 17.45 0.14
CA GLU A 112 -8.41 17.75 1.27
C GLU A 112 -8.33 19.22 1.65
N LYS A 113 -9.49 19.86 1.73
CA LYS A 113 -9.60 21.27 2.06
C LYS A 113 -10.24 21.45 3.45
N VAL A 114 -9.63 22.29 4.26
CA VAL A 114 -10.16 22.70 5.56
C VAL A 114 -10.34 24.22 5.53
N LYS A 115 -11.57 24.68 5.52
CA LYS A 115 -11.91 26.11 5.58
C LYS A 115 -12.71 26.38 6.84
N VAL A 116 -12.26 27.31 7.66
CA VAL A 116 -12.97 27.76 8.87
C VAL A 116 -13.10 29.27 8.84
N LEU A 117 -14.32 29.76 8.61
CA LEU A 117 -14.74 31.17 8.72
C LEU A 117 -13.73 32.21 8.22
N GLY A 118 -13.06 31.94 7.10
CA GLY A 118 -12.04 32.84 6.53
C GLY A 118 -10.70 32.90 7.28
N ILE A 119 -10.60 32.27 8.44
CA ILE A 119 -9.40 32.28 9.29
C ILE A 119 -8.44 31.14 8.93
N VAL A 120 -9.00 29.96 8.59
CA VAL A 120 -8.21 28.77 8.23
C VAL A 120 -8.55 28.38 6.81
N ASN A 121 -7.54 28.32 5.95
CA ASN A 121 -7.65 27.80 4.59
C ASN A 121 -6.48 26.84 4.33
N LEU A 122 -6.65 25.59 4.74
CA LEU A 122 -5.64 24.56 4.57
C LEU A 122 -5.99 23.67 3.38
N GLN A 123 -4.96 23.29 2.63
CA GLN A 123 -5.05 22.31 1.56
C GLN A 123 -3.98 21.27 1.76
N VAL A 124 -4.39 20.01 1.88
CA VAL A 124 -3.47 18.88 2.08
C VAL A 124 -3.69 17.89 0.96
N LEU A 125 -2.62 17.56 0.23
CA LEU A 125 -2.69 16.51 -0.77
C LEU A 125 -2.55 15.15 -0.06
N VAL A 126 -3.45 14.23 -0.41
CA VAL A 126 -3.46 12.85 0.07
C VAL A 126 -3.52 11.92 -1.13
N SER A 127 -2.52 11.09 -1.31
CA SER A 127 -2.58 9.97 -2.26
C SER A 127 -3.37 8.83 -1.63
N GLY A 128 -4.36 8.30 -2.37
CA GLY A 128 -5.07 7.09 -1.98
C GLY A 128 -4.08 5.93 -1.91
N SER A 129 -3.99 5.28 -0.77
CA SER A 129 -3.06 4.18 -0.55
C SER A 129 -3.68 3.10 0.32
N ILE A 130 -3.35 1.84 0.02
CA ILE A 130 -3.59 0.68 0.87
C ILE A 130 -2.27 -0.02 1.14
N TYR A 131 -2.13 -0.61 2.31
CA TYR A 131 -0.93 -1.34 2.68
C TYR A 131 -1.21 -2.40 3.74
N LEU A 132 -0.34 -3.39 3.85
CA LEU A 132 -0.37 -4.35 4.94
C LEU A 132 0.18 -3.71 6.21
N GLY A 133 -0.65 -3.63 7.24
CA GLY A 133 -0.31 -2.99 8.51
C GLY A 133 -1.51 -2.32 9.20
N TYR A 134 -1.24 -1.25 9.93
CA TYR A 134 -2.23 -0.56 10.77
C TYR A 134 -2.08 0.96 10.69
N ASN A 135 -3.20 1.67 10.73
CA ASN A 135 -3.21 3.13 10.95
C ASN A 135 -3.33 3.47 12.43
N ILE A 136 -2.72 4.57 12.83
CA ILE A 136 -2.88 5.15 14.17
C ILE A 136 -3.83 6.33 14.08
N GLU A 137 -5.01 6.16 14.66
CA GLU A 137 -6.05 7.19 14.77
C GLU A 137 -6.33 7.61 16.22
N PRO A 138 -6.92 8.80 16.43
CA PRO A 138 -7.12 9.86 15.44
C PRO A 138 -5.80 10.56 15.10
N ILE A 139 -5.71 11.10 13.87
CA ILE A 139 -4.57 11.94 13.49
C ILE A 139 -4.66 13.27 14.25
N LYS A 140 -3.69 13.52 15.12
CA LYS A 140 -3.65 14.73 15.99
C LYS A 140 -2.84 15.88 15.40
N ASN A 141 -1.96 15.60 14.46
CA ASN A 141 -1.16 16.58 13.75
C ASN A 141 -0.68 16.00 12.42
N ALA A 142 -0.34 16.87 11.45
CA ALA A 142 0.16 16.48 10.14
C ALA A 142 1.70 16.32 10.08
N SER A 143 2.41 16.55 11.18
CA SER A 143 3.86 16.37 11.22
C SER A 143 4.20 14.89 11.15
N ASN A 144 5.15 14.53 10.31
CA ASN A 144 5.60 13.16 10.08
C ASN A 144 4.44 12.15 9.87
N PRO A 145 3.74 12.18 8.73
CA PRO A 145 2.62 11.29 8.46
C PRO A 145 3.01 9.81 8.48
N TYR A 146 4.26 9.47 8.14
CA TYR A 146 4.75 8.09 8.18
C TYR A 146 4.71 7.48 9.58
N SER A 147 4.87 8.27 10.63
CA SER A 147 4.77 7.79 12.02
C SER A 147 3.37 7.34 12.45
N LYS A 148 2.37 7.54 11.58
CA LYS A 148 0.99 7.08 11.81
C LYS A 148 0.67 5.78 11.09
N MET A 149 1.61 5.26 10.31
CA MET A 149 1.49 4.06 9.51
C MET A 149 2.41 2.98 10.08
N GLU A 150 1.84 2.02 10.80
CA GLU A 150 2.56 0.81 11.19
C GLU A 150 2.54 -0.14 10.00
N MET A 151 3.70 -0.37 9.36
CA MET A 151 3.76 -1.10 8.10
C MET A 151 4.49 -2.42 8.23
N GLY A 152 3.93 -3.41 7.53
CA GLY A 152 4.44 -4.77 7.42
C GLY A 152 3.77 -5.72 8.40
N ILE A 153 3.59 -6.93 7.94
CA ILE A 153 3.04 -8.06 8.71
C ILE A 153 4.07 -9.18 8.82
N PRO A 154 4.01 -10.05 9.84
CA PRO A 154 4.87 -11.23 9.94
C PRO A 154 4.72 -12.10 8.69
N PHE A 155 5.83 -12.50 8.10
CA PHE A 155 5.86 -13.33 6.90
C PHE A 155 7.23 -13.98 6.71
N THR A 156 7.25 -15.29 6.42
CA THR A 156 8.49 -16.08 6.34
C THR A 156 8.65 -16.85 5.02
N ARG A 157 7.72 -16.67 4.07
CA ARG A 157 7.81 -17.33 2.76
C ARG A 157 8.55 -16.47 1.75
N ARG A 158 8.84 -17.07 0.60
CA ARG A 158 9.62 -16.44 -0.47
C ARG A 158 8.84 -16.52 -1.80
N PRO A 159 7.83 -15.66 -2.01
CA PRO A 159 7.04 -15.65 -3.24
C PRO A 159 7.88 -15.20 -4.44
N SER A 160 7.62 -15.77 -5.61
CA SER A 160 8.26 -15.36 -6.87
C SER A 160 7.70 -14.04 -7.43
N ALA A 161 6.45 -13.72 -7.09
CA ALA A 161 5.77 -12.50 -7.54
C ALA A 161 4.63 -12.10 -6.60
N LEU A 162 4.21 -10.85 -6.67
CA LEU A 162 2.90 -10.37 -6.24
C LEU A 162 2.02 -10.27 -7.49
N ARG A 163 0.90 -11.00 -7.51
CA ARG A 163 -0.08 -10.93 -8.61
C ARG A 163 -1.19 -9.96 -8.27
N ILE A 164 -1.54 -9.11 -9.24
CA ILE A 164 -2.63 -8.15 -9.12
C ILE A 164 -3.38 -7.99 -10.44
N ASP A 165 -4.63 -7.58 -10.35
CA ASP A 165 -5.33 -6.89 -11.42
C ASP A 165 -5.27 -5.40 -11.17
N TYR A 166 -5.00 -4.60 -12.19
CA TYR A 166 -4.93 -3.15 -12.01
C TYR A 166 -5.42 -2.35 -13.22
N LYS A 167 -5.79 -1.11 -12.95
CA LYS A 167 -6.08 -0.07 -13.95
C LYS A 167 -5.56 1.26 -13.45
N VAL A 168 -5.01 2.09 -14.34
CA VAL A 168 -4.46 3.41 -14.00
C VAL A 168 -5.16 4.49 -14.81
N HIS A 169 -5.46 5.61 -14.14
CA HIS A 169 -5.85 6.86 -14.80
C HIS A 169 -4.94 8.00 -14.35
N ILE A 170 -4.28 8.62 -15.32
CA ILE A 170 -3.46 9.81 -15.11
C ILE A 170 -4.18 10.99 -15.77
N PRO A 171 -4.60 12.00 -15.02
CA PRO A 171 -5.33 13.14 -15.58
C PRO A 171 -4.42 13.98 -16.48
N GLU A 172 -4.93 14.32 -17.66
CA GLU A 172 -4.23 15.17 -18.61
C GLU A 172 -4.29 16.64 -18.18
N GLY A 173 -3.23 17.40 -18.42
CA GLY A 173 -3.17 18.83 -18.16
C GLY A 173 -3.21 19.23 -16.68
N VAL A 174 -3.11 18.27 -15.74
CA VAL A 174 -3.08 18.53 -14.30
C VAL A 174 -1.65 18.55 -13.79
N SER A 175 -1.25 19.67 -13.19
CA SER A 175 0.08 19.81 -12.58
C SER A 175 0.24 18.92 -11.36
N ARG A 176 1.44 18.37 -11.19
CA ARG A 176 1.87 17.83 -9.91
C ARG A 176 2.01 18.97 -8.91
N VAL A 177 1.50 18.78 -7.71
CA VAL A 177 1.52 19.82 -6.67
C VAL A 177 2.09 19.29 -5.37
N ARG A 178 2.62 20.20 -4.57
CA ARG A 178 2.87 20.02 -3.13
C ARG A 178 1.88 20.86 -2.36
N ALA A 179 1.08 20.22 -1.48
CA ALA A 179 0.09 20.89 -0.65
C ALA A 179 0.19 20.37 0.80
N THR A 180 0.81 21.16 1.68
CA THR A 180 1.21 20.76 3.05
C THR A 180 0.36 21.42 4.14
N GLY A 181 -0.77 22.02 3.78
CA GLY A 181 -1.65 22.75 4.66
C GLY A 181 -1.76 24.22 4.23
N SER A 182 -0.99 25.12 4.79
CA SER A 182 -1.03 26.55 4.47
C SER A 182 -0.44 26.91 3.10
N SER A 183 0.34 26.03 2.49
CA SER A 183 0.99 26.27 1.21
C SER A 183 0.58 25.22 0.17
N ARG A 184 0.30 25.72 -1.04
CA ARG A 184 0.17 24.89 -2.24
C ARG A 184 0.99 25.51 -3.35
N LYS A 185 1.80 24.67 -4.02
CA LYS A 185 2.59 25.08 -5.18
C LYS A 185 2.69 23.95 -6.20
N ASP A 186 2.75 24.32 -7.46
CA ASP A 186 3.09 23.39 -8.53
C ASP A 186 4.56 22.99 -8.38
N ILE A 187 4.85 21.73 -8.65
CA ILE A 187 6.19 21.16 -8.62
C ILE A 187 6.49 20.44 -9.93
N PRO A 188 7.76 20.43 -10.38
CA PRO A 188 8.11 19.80 -11.64
C PRO A 188 7.96 18.28 -11.60
N GLY A 189 7.95 17.68 -12.78
CA GLY A 189 7.92 16.24 -12.99
C GLY A 189 6.51 15.66 -13.07
N LYS A 190 6.44 14.38 -13.41
CA LYS A 190 5.22 13.59 -13.45
C LYS A 190 5.12 12.72 -12.21
N ASP A 191 3.92 12.50 -11.75
CA ASP A 191 3.64 11.50 -10.72
C ASP A 191 3.35 10.14 -11.38
N ASN A 192 3.45 9.07 -10.61
CA ASN A 192 3.15 7.71 -11.03
C ASN A 192 2.33 7.03 -9.95
N ALA A 193 1.41 6.15 -10.35
CA ALA A 193 0.89 5.17 -9.41
C ALA A 193 1.98 4.12 -9.12
N GLU A 194 1.90 3.47 -7.99
CA GLU A 194 2.93 2.55 -7.53
C GLU A 194 2.32 1.35 -6.82
N VAL A 195 2.86 0.16 -7.12
CA VAL A 195 2.58 -1.06 -6.35
C VAL A 195 3.89 -1.73 -6.01
N TYR A 196 4.02 -2.22 -4.78
CA TYR A 196 5.20 -2.98 -4.39
C TYR A 196 4.93 -4.05 -3.35
N ILE A 197 5.80 -5.04 -3.35
CA ILE A 197 6.05 -6.00 -2.30
C ILE A 197 7.51 -5.90 -1.88
N LEU A 198 7.76 -5.71 -0.59
CA LEU A 198 9.09 -5.69 0.00
C LEU A 198 9.15 -6.76 1.09
N LEU A 199 10.17 -7.61 1.02
CA LEU A 199 10.43 -8.61 2.02
C LEU A 199 11.61 -8.16 2.87
N GLN A 200 11.43 -8.14 4.20
CA GLN A 200 12.44 -7.66 5.14
C GLN A 200 12.75 -8.70 6.20
N ARG A 201 14.01 -8.81 6.57
CA ARG A 201 14.42 -9.44 7.83
C ARG A 201 14.68 -8.34 8.84
N ARG A 202 13.77 -8.21 9.82
CA ARG A 202 13.82 -7.17 10.86
C ARG A 202 14.46 -7.71 12.14
N TRP A 203 15.12 -6.80 12.86
CA TRP A 203 15.60 -7.03 14.23
C TRP A 203 15.52 -5.74 15.04
N GLU A 204 15.53 -5.91 16.35
CA GLU A 204 15.50 -4.81 17.32
C GLU A 204 16.79 -4.83 18.12
N ASP A 205 17.37 -3.66 18.40
CA ASP A 205 18.51 -3.52 19.28
C ASP A 205 18.06 -3.33 20.76
N ALA A 206 19.04 -3.27 21.68
CA ALA A 206 18.76 -3.14 23.11
C ALA A 206 18.03 -1.82 23.47
N ASP A 207 18.17 -0.78 22.67
CA ASP A 207 17.53 0.52 22.86
C ASP A 207 16.08 0.53 22.32
N GLY A 208 15.70 -0.47 21.55
CA GLY A 208 14.40 -0.61 20.93
C GLY A 208 14.30 0.04 19.55
N ASN A 209 15.43 0.26 18.88
CA ASN A 209 15.43 0.67 17.48
C ASN A 209 15.22 -0.54 16.57
N ILE A 210 14.43 -0.39 15.52
CA ILE A 210 14.16 -1.45 14.56
C ILE A 210 14.96 -1.20 13.28
N TYR A 211 15.72 -2.22 12.90
CA TYR A 211 16.47 -2.27 11.65
C TYR A 211 15.93 -3.35 10.73
N ALA A 212 16.22 -3.22 9.44
CA ALA A 212 15.87 -4.22 8.45
C ALA A 212 16.99 -4.44 7.43
N ALA A 213 17.13 -5.69 7.02
CA ALA A 213 17.81 -6.06 5.79
C ALA A 213 16.76 -6.40 4.74
N ARG A 214 16.91 -5.87 3.51
CA ARG A 214 16.01 -6.11 2.39
C ARG A 214 16.31 -7.49 1.79
N VAL A 215 15.37 -8.42 1.93
CA VAL A 215 15.46 -9.80 1.43
C VAL A 215 14.99 -9.91 -0.02
N GLY A 216 13.86 -9.24 -0.33
CA GLY A 216 13.26 -9.32 -1.66
C GLY A 216 12.54 -8.02 -2.03
N THR A 217 12.52 -7.71 -3.31
CA THR A 217 11.94 -6.48 -3.86
C THR A 217 11.17 -6.78 -5.13
N GLY A 218 9.86 -6.53 -5.14
CA GLY A 218 9.05 -6.37 -6.32
C GLY A 218 8.42 -4.98 -6.28
N ARG A 219 8.70 -4.12 -7.25
CA ARG A 219 8.22 -2.72 -7.23
C ARG A 219 8.05 -2.17 -8.62
N GLU A 220 6.86 -1.68 -8.91
CA GLU A 220 6.53 -1.08 -10.20
C GLU A 220 5.87 0.27 -10.06
N ARG A 221 6.14 1.14 -11.03
CA ARG A 221 5.54 2.47 -11.18
C ARG A 221 4.85 2.58 -12.53
N TYR A 222 3.64 3.08 -12.51
CA TYR A 222 2.79 3.22 -13.68
C TYR A 222 2.71 4.69 -14.10
N ALA A 223 3.32 5.01 -15.24
CA ALA A 223 3.47 6.37 -15.77
C ALA A 223 2.47 6.72 -16.87
N THR A 224 1.59 5.78 -17.25
CA THR A 224 0.60 5.94 -18.32
C THR A 224 -0.75 5.39 -17.87
N SER A 225 -1.84 6.00 -18.38
CA SER A 225 -3.17 5.44 -18.20
C SER A 225 -3.30 4.10 -18.91
N THR A 226 -4.02 3.15 -18.30
CA THR A 226 -4.29 1.82 -18.86
C THR A 226 -5.76 1.48 -18.71
N ASP A 227 -6.25 0.56 -19.54
CA ASP A 227 -7.41 -0.23 -19.17
C ASP A 227 -7.02 -1.29 -18.14
N TRP A 228 -7.98 -2.15 -17.74
CA TRP A 228 -7.70 -3.24 -16.83
C TRP A 228 -6.65 -4.21 -17.39
N ILE A 229 -5.55 -4.35 -16.68
CA ILE A 229 -4.52 -5.38 -16.88
C ILE A 229 -4.78 -6.47 -15.85
N ARG A 230 -5.00 -7.70 -16.31
CA ARG A 230 -5.38 -8.84 -15.48
C ARG A 230 -4.20 -9.78 -15.25
N ASN A 231 -4.16 -10.37 -14.03
CA ASN A 231 -3.14 -11.37 -13.65
C ASN A 231 -1.71 -10.86 -13.87
N HIS A 232 -1.44 -9.61 -13.54
CA HIS A 232 -0.11 -9.02 -13.69
C HIS A 232 0.80 -9.45 -12.54
N ASP A 233 1.95 -10.03 -12.88
CA ASP A 233 2.94 -10.50 -11.92
C ASP A 233 4.04 -9.45 -11.71
N ILE A 234 4.06 -8.82 -10.55
CA ILE A 234 5.17 -8.00 -10.08
C ILE A 234 6.23 -8.94 -9.51
N LYS A 235 7.25 -9.22 -10.31
CA LYS A 235 8.32 -10.17 -9.98
C LYS A 235 9.11 -9.74 -8.74
N VAL A 236 9.36 -10.66 -7.82
CA VAL A 236 10.22 -10.43 -6.65
C VAL A 236 11.66 -10.82 -6.97
N LEU A 237 12.56 -9.86 -6.89
CA LEU A 237 14.00 -10.05 -7.01
C LEU A 237 14.61 -10.18 -5.61
N TYR A 238 15.53 -11.10 -5.42
CA TYR A 238 16.10 -11.45 -4.11
C TYR A 238 17.56 -11.04 -3.97
N GLY A 239 17.95 -10.65 -2.75
CA GLY A 239 19.30 -10.20 -2.44
C GLY A 239 19.57 -8.76 -2.86
N ASP A 240 20.85 -8.43 -3.07
CA ASP A 240 21.27 -7.16 -3.64
C ASP A 240 20.96 -7.10 -5.14
N ILE A 241 19.99 -6.31 -5.49
CA ILE A 241 19.51 -6.17 -6.87
C ILE A 241 20.09 -4.96 -7.62
N SER A 242 20.99 -4.23 -7.01
CA SER A 242 21.52 -2.96 -7.58
C SER A 242 22.20 -3.12 -8.95
N SER A 243 22.70 -4.32 -9.24
CA SER A 243 23.29 -4.66 -10.54
C SER A 243 22.37 -5.49 -11.45
N HIS A 244 21.13 -5.76 -11.03
CA HIS A 244 20.19 -6.56 -11.80
C HIS A 244 19.68 -5.78 -13.03
N PRO A 245 19.53 -6.41 -14.23
CA PRO A 245 19.06 -5.71 -15.45
C PRO A 245 17.70 -5.00 -15.29
N ASP A 246 16.81 -5.57 -14.49
CA ASP A 246 15.48 -5.02 -14.21
C ASP A 246 15.47 -3.97 -13.09
N TYR A 247 16.60 -3.69 -12.46
CA TYR A 247 16.70 -2.68 -11.40
C TYR A 247 16.31 -1.29 -11.91
N LYS A 248 15.59 -0.58 -11.07
CA LYS A 248 15.27 0.85 -11.24
C LYS A 248 15.62 1.59 -9.95
N ASP A 249 16.05 2.82 -10.04
CA ASP A 249 16.50 3.62 -8.89
C ASP A 249 15.49 3.64 -7.73
N TYR A 250 14.19 3.64 -8.06
CA TYR A 250 13.14 3.61 -7.05
C TYR A 250 12.99 2.27 -6.31
N MET A 251 13.68 1.20 -6.75
CA MET A 251 13.66 -0.12 -6.10
C MET A 251 14.72 -0.23 -4.98
N GLY A 252 15.56 0.78 -4.82
CA GLY A 252 16.59 0.85 -3.79
C GLY A 252 16.05 0.74 -2.36
N LEU A 253 16.96 0.63 -1.39
CA LEU A 253 16.62 0.66 0.03
C LEU A 253 15.88 1.94 0.39
N ILE A 254 14.99 1.85 1.37
CA ILE A 254 14.21 3.00 1.82
C ILE A 254 15.10 3.92 2.63
N PRO A 255 15.30 5.18 2.22
CA PRO A 255 16.14 6.11 2.95
C PRO A 255 15.49 6.50 4.28
N ASP A 256 16.32 6.87 5.27
CA ASP A 256 15.90 7.12 6.65
C ASP A 256 14.75 8.14 6.77
N GLU A 257 14.75 9.18 5.95
CA GLU A 257 13.71 10.23 5.94
C GLU A 257 12.34 9.74 5.41
N ARG A 258 12.29 8.55 4.79
CA ARG A 258 11.09 7.88 4.30
C ARG A 258 10.82 6.57 5.01
N SER A 259 11.51 6.29 6.11
CA SER A 259 11.33 5.05 6.87
C SER A 259 9.87 4.83 7.22
N TYR A 260 9.40 3.62 7.00
CA TYR A 260 8.15 3.14 7.60
C TYR A 260 8.34 2.93 9.09
N TYR A 261 7.23 2.84 9.81
CA TYR A 261 7.24 2.67 11.25
C TYR A 261 6.71 1.29 11.63
N ALA A 262 7.17 0.78 12.75
CA ALA A 262 6.64 -0.41 13.39
C ALA A 262 6.70 -0.26 14.91
N ARG A 263 5.92 -1.08 15.62
CA ARG A 263 6.01 -1.16 17.09
C ARG A 263 7.21 -1.99 17.48
N ASN A 264 8.00 -1.46 18.39
CA ASN A 264 9.05 -2.23 19.04
C ASN A 264 8.51 -3.09 20.20
N SER A 265 9.36 -3.91 20.80
CA SER A 265 9.02 -4.77 21.96
C SER A 265 8.45 -4.01 23.15
N LYS A 266 8.72 -2.70 23.27
CA LYS A 266 8.19 -1.80 24.30
C LYS A 266 6.85 -1.15 23.89
N GLY A 267 6.25 -1.53 22.73
CA GLY A 267 5.01 -0.99 22.19
C GLY A 267 5.12 0.42 21.61
N LYS A 268 6.34 0.97 21.46
CA LYS A 268 6.58 2.31 20.91
C LYS A 268 6.70 2.24 19.39
N MET A 269 6.06 3.18 18.70
CA MET A 269 6.25 3.37 17.25
C MET A 269 7.62 3.99 16.98
N VAL A 270 8.45 3.26 16.22
CA VAL A 270 9.79 3.67 15.81
C VAL A 270 9.99 3.47 14.32
N PRO A 271 10.87 4.25 13.66
CA PRO A 271 11.18 4.01 12.26
C PRO A 271 11.87 2.67 12.07
N VAL A 272 11.54 1.97 10.99
CA VAL A 272 12.25 0.78 10.53
C VAL A 272 13.34 1.22 9.55
N LYS A 273 14.59 1.10 9.95
CA LYS A 273 15.74 1.52 9.14
C LYS A 273 16.24 0.39 8.27
N GLU A 274 16.12 0.53 6.96
CA GLU A 274 16.75 -0.42 6.03
C GLU A 274 18.23 -0.11 5.87
N VAL A 275 19.08 -0.97 6.41
CA VAL A 275 20.53 -0.69 6.51
C VAL A 275 21.37 -1.45 5.49
N LYS A 276 20.81 -2.48 4.85
CA LYS A 276 21.52 -3.29 3.85
C LYS A 276 20.57 -4.17 3.05
N TRP A 277 21.08 -4.70 1.95
CA TRP A 277 20.54 -5.89 1.29
C TRP A 277 20.92 -7.15 2.08
N ASP A 278 20.05 -8.13 2.07
CA ASP A 278 20.32 -9.45 2.67
C ASP A 278 20.86 -10.43 1.63
N ALA A 279 21.27 -11.62 2.08
CA ALA A 279 21.65 -12.69 1.18
C ALA A 279 20.47 -13.14 0.29
N PRO A 280 20.72 -13.57 -0.96
CA PRO A 280 19.65 -13.92 -1.89
C PRO A 280 18.82 -15.13 -1.46
N ASP A 281 19.32 -15.95 -0.52
CA ASP A 281 18.65 -17.11 0.08
C ASP A 281 18.06 -16.82 1.47
N ALA A 282 18.21 -15.60 1.99
CA ALA A 282 17.70 -15.22 3.30
C ALA A 282 16.18 -15.41 3.40
N VAL A 283 15.71 -15.76 4.61
CA VAL A 283 14.29 -15.89 4.93
C VAL A 283 13.81 -14.58 5.54
N PRO A 284 12.74 -13.97 5.01
CA PRO A 284 12.18 -12.75 5.58
C PRO A 284 11.48 -13.03 6.92
N THR A 285 11.30 -11.99 7.71
CA THR A 285 10.46 -12.01 8.91
C THR A 285 9.19 -11.17 8.70
N HIS A 286 9.20 -10.25 7.74
CA HIS A 286 8.09 -9.34 7.45
C HIS A 286 7.90 -9.14 5.95
N MET A 287 6.64 -8.92 5.57
CA MET A 287 6.22 -8.52 4.24
C MET A 287 5.51 -7.17 4.30
N LEU A 288 5.89 -6.27 3.42
CA LEU A 288 5.19 -5.03 3.12
C LEU A 288 4.59 -5.16 1.72
N VAL A 289 3.29 -4.92 1.60
CA VAL A 289 2.64 -4.68 0.32
C VAL A 289 1.99 -3.32 0.38
N MET A 290 2.12 -2.54 -0.65
CA MET A 290 1.47 -1.24 -0.79
C MET A 290 1.03 -1.03 -2.22
N ALA A 291 -0.17 -0.49 -2.40
CA ALA A 291 -0.63 0.11 -3.63
C ALA A 291 -0.99 1.57 -3.35
N SER A 292 -0.59 2.48 -4.24
CA SER A 292 -0.80 3.92 -4.07
C SER A 292 -1.07 4.62 -5.40
N SER A 293 -1.98 5.59 -5.37
CA SER A 293 -2.23 6.47 -6.52
C SER A 293 -1.13 7.52 -6.75
N GLY A 294 -0.10 7.57 -5.91
CA GLY A 294 1.06 8.45 -6.07
C GLY A 294 2.31 7.83 -5.48
N CYS A 295 3.48 8.11 -6.05
CA CYS A 295 4.77 7.58 -5.62
C CYS A 295 5.70 8.63 -4.98
N GLY A 296 5.21 9.85 -4.82
CA GLY A 296 5.96 10.98 -4.27
C GLY A 296 6.20 10.89 -2.77
N VAL A 297 6.87 11.90 -2.24
CA VAL A 297 6.91 12.14 -0.80
C VAL A 297 5.54 12.58 -0.31
N ALA A 298 5.31 12.50 1.00
CA ALA A 298 4.07 12.94 1.60
C ALA A 298 3.67 14.37 1.15
N PHE A 299 2.38 14.55 0.87
CA PHE A 299 1.80 15.81 0.41
C PHE A 299 2.17 16.27 -1.01
N GLU A 300 2.82 15.41 -1.80
CA GLU A 300 3.13 15.66 -3.20
C GLU A 300 2.41 14.66 -4.10
N GLY A 301 1.87 15.13 -5.23
CA GLY A 301 1.20 14.27 -6.19
C GLY A 301 0.39 15.03 -7.22
N THR A 302 -0.24 14.30 -8.13
CA THR A 302 -1.13 14.84 -9.16
C THR A 302 -2.59 14.62 -8.75
N PRO A 303 -3.36 15.68 -8.43
CA PRO A 303 -4.77 15.54 -8.07
C PRO A 303 -5.57 14.84 -9.17
N GLY A 304 -6.41 13.89 -8.80
CA GLY A 304 -7.22 13.09 -9.73
C GLY A 304 -6.54 11.84 -10.27
N MET A 305 -5.24 11.67 -10.03
CA MET A 305 -4.57 10.42 -10.36
C MET A 305 -5.22 9.26 -9.61
N THR A 306 -5.54 8.19 -10.33
CA THR A 306 -6.31 7.07 -9.77
C THR A 306 -5.69 5.73 -10.17
N LEU A 307 -5.58 4.84 -9.20
CA LEU A 307 -5.22 3.45 -9.37
C LEU A 307 -6.38 2.59 -8.87
N TRP A 308 -6.83 1.64 -9.67
CA TRP A 308 -7.70 0.56 -9.22
C TRP A 308 -6.86 -0.70 -9.08
N VAL A 309 -7.09 -1.45 -8.02
CA VAL A 309 -6.46 -2.76 -7.78
C VAL A 309 -7.49 -3.78 -7.37
N ASP A 310 -7.22 -5.05 -7.72
CA ASP A 310 -8.04 -6.20 -7.39
C ASP A 310 -7.19 -7.47 -7.39
N ASN A 311 -7.65 -8.56 -6.70
CA ASN A 311 -7.05 -9.91 -6.56
C ASN A 311 -5.76 -9.98 -5.75
#